data_c53c8e154a8759ac637558ca6bf477cc
#
_entry.id   c53c8e154a8759ac637558ca6bf477cc
#
_cell.length_a   1.000
_cell.length_b   1.000
_cell.length_c   1.000
_cell.angle_alpha   90.00
_cell.angle_beta   90.00
_cell.angle_gamma   90.00
#
_symmetry.space_group_name_H-M   'P 1'
#
loop_
_entity.id
_entity.type
_entity.pdbx_description
1 polymer ?
#
loop_
_entity_poly.entity_id
_entity_poly.type
_entity_poly.pdbx_seq_one_letter_code
_entity_poly.pdbx_strand_id
1 'polypeptide(L)'
;MFQDIIHYGGKSFMHELKVARSQALTTREMAQIGLFTALIAAGAYIKINIPVQPFPMHFTMQFLFVLLAGFLLGARRGAICVGIYLAVGLSGIPVFAAGGGPAYLSRPTFGFLLGFVFAAWITGKLSSLRPGAGTAWDLFSAFWGMMAYYVSGMVYFYGISNYVIHMPISWKLVVINCFLITVVEDFLLCVMAAFLAKRIRALAGSPPHPIPPIRTTSPSRRTSRAS
;
A
#
# COMPACT_ATOMS: atom_id res chain seq x y z
N MET A 1 -3.93 52.59 -6.29
CA MET A 1 -3.04 51.84 -7.18
C MET A 1 -1.94 51.06 -6.46
N PHE A 2 -1.12 51.65 -5.54
CA PHE A 2 -0.07 50.86 -4.81
C PHE A 2 -0.64 49.94 -3.72
N GLN A 3 -1.74 50.30 -3.06
CA GLN A 3 -2.40 49.45 -2.06
C GLN A 3 -3.13 48.23 -2.66
N ASP A 4 -3.62 48.35 -3.88
CA ASP A 4 -4.30 47.26 -4.57
C ASP A 4 -3.31 46.14 -4.99
N ILE A 5 -2.09 46.51 -5.39
CA ILE A 5 -1.03 45.55 -5.75
C ILE A 5 -0.59 44.73 -4.55
N ILE A 6 -0.45 45.35 -3.38
CA ILE A 6 -0.06 44.65 -2.13
C ILE A 6 -1.20 43.71 -1.68
N HIS A 7 -2.45 44.12 -1.85
CA HIS A 7 -3.61 43.32 -1.45
C HIS A 7 -3.83 42.11 -2.37
N TYR A 8 -3.57 42.25 -3.68
CA TYR A 8 -3.62 41.12 -4.63
C TYR A 8 -2.46 40.15 -4.44
N GLY A 9 -1.25 40.62 -4.25
CA GLY A 9 -0.06 39.79 -3.99
C GLY A 9 -0.20 38.96 -2.71
N GLY A 10 -0.73 39.55 -1.64
CA GLY A 10 -0.96 38.89 -0.36
C GLY A 10 -2.01 37.75 -0.45
N LYS A 11 -3.10 37.96 -1.21
CA LYS A 11 -4.12 36.91 -1.40
C LYS A 11 -3.62 35.75 -2.24
N SER A 12 -2.87 36.02 -3.31
CA SER A 12 -2.26 34.97 -4.16
C SER A 12 -1.25 34.17 -3.38
N PHE A 13 -0.35 34.80 -2.62
CA PHE A 13 0.64 34.15 -1.79
C PHE A 13 0.00 33.29 -0.67
N MET A 14 -1.03 33.80 0.00
CA MET A 14 -1.79 33.04 1.00
C MET A 14 -2.55 31.87 0.41
N HIS A 15 -3.03 32.01 -0.83
CA HIS A 15 -3.67 30.92 -1.55
C HIS A 15 -2.65 29.83 -1.91
N GLU A 16 -1.47 30.18 -2.41
CA GLU A 16 -0.40 29.23 -2.69
C GLU A 16 0.12 28.54 -1.44
N LEU A 17 0.28 29.26 -0.33
CA LEU A 17 0.64 28.66 0.97
C LEU A 17 -0.43 27.70 1.48
N LYS A 18 -1.72 28.02 1.31
CA LYS A 18 -2.82 27.11 1.65
C LYS A 18 -2.83 25.86 0.78
N VAL A 19 -2.58 25.99 -0.52
CA VAL A 19 -2.48 24.86 -1.45
C VAL A 19 -1.27 23.99 -1.12
N ALA A 20 -0.10 24.59 -0.87
CA ALA A 20 1.10 23.87 -0.45
C ALA A 20 0.91 23.14 0.89
N ARG A 21 0.27 23.78 1.86
CA ARG A 21 -0.06 23.18 3.16
C ARG A 21 -1.09 22.06 3.05
N SER A 22 -2.03 22.16 2.11
CA SER A 22 -3.00 21.10 1.81
C SER A 22 -2.37 19.86 1.17
N GLN A 23 -1.17 20.00 0.58
CA GLN A 23 -0.43 18.88 -0.04
C GLN A 23 0.60 18.25 0.91
N ALA A 24 0.91 18.88 2.04
CA ALA A 24 1.83 18.35 3.02
C ALA A 24 1.19 17.14 3.75
N LEU A 25 1.94 16.04 3.83
CA LEU A 25 1.53 14.86 4.60
C LEU A 25 1.46 15.21 6.08
N THR A 26 0.36 14.84 6.72
CA THR A 26 0.22 14.96 8.17
C THR A 26 1.13 13.95 8.88
N THR A 27 1.49 14.21 10.14
CA THR A 27 2.28 13.28 10.95
C THR A 27 1.64 11.90 11.04
N ARG A 28 0.31 11.84 11.12
CA ARG A 28 -0.44 10.58 11.11
C ARG A 28 -0.28 9.82 9.79
N GLU A 29 -0.35 10.51 8.67
CA GLU A 29 -0.16 9.92 7.35
C GLU A 29 1.26 9.41 7.15
N MET A 30 2.26 10.16 7.61
CA MET A 30 3.66 9.72 7.59
C MET A 30 3.88 8.46 8.43
N ALA A 31 3.31 8.40 9.64
CA ALA A 31 3.37 7.22 10.48
C ALA A 31 2.70 5.99 9.82
N GLN A 32 1.55 6.19 9.17
CA GLN A 32 0.88 5.11 8.42
C GLN A 32 1.71 4.62 7.24
N ILE A 33 2.31 5.53 6.47
CA ILE A 33 3.21 5.18 5.35
C ILE A 33 4.39 4.37 5.87
N GLY A 34 5.05 4.83 6.94
CA GLY A 34 6.16 4.11 7.56
C GLY A 34 5.78 2.72 8.06
N LEU A 35 4.62 2.59 8.71
CA LEU A 35 4.10 1.31 9.18
C LEU A 35 3.89 0.32 8.02
N PHE A 36 3.20 0.74 6.96
CA PHE A 36 2.96 -0.13 5.80
C PHE A 36 4.23 -0.45 5.03
N THR A 37 5.17 0.49 4.92
CA THR A 37 6.51 0.22 4.36
C THR A 37 7.22 -0.89 5.14
N ALA A 38 7.17 -0.84 6.47
CA ALA A 38 7.75 -1.87 7.33
C ALA A 38 7.01 -3.21 7.20
N LEU A 39 5.68 -3.21 7.08
CA LEU A 39 4.89 -4.43 6.85
C LEU A 39 5.21 -5.09 5.51
N ILE A 40 5.38 -4.30 4.44
CA ILE A 40 5.79 -4.81 3.12
C ILE A 40 7.19 -5.43 3.22
N ALA A 41 8.14 -4.78 3.90
CA ALA A 41 9.48 -5.30 4.12
C ALA A 41 9.45 -6.61 4.95
N ALA A 42 8.67 -6.64 6.04
CA ALA A 42 8.50 -7.84 6.85
C ALA A 42 7.88 -9.01 6.06
N GLY A 43 6.91 -8.70 5.19
CA GLY A 43 6.28 -9.67 4.30
C GLY A 43 7.24 -10.35 3.34
N ALA A 44 8.38 -9.74 3.00
CA ALA A 44 9.43 -10.33 2.17
C ALA A 44 10.12 -11.53 2.82
N TYR A 45 10.13 -11.58 4.14
CA TYR A 45 10.75 -12.68 4.90
C TYR A 45 9.81 -13.87 5.08
N ILE A 46 8.50 -13.66 4.94
CA ILE A 46 7.49 -14.73 4.90
C ILE A 46 7.39 -15.19 3.44
N LYS A 47 8.24 -16.15 3.06
CA LYS A 47 8.38 -16.57 1.67
C LYS A 47 8.45 -18.08 1.51
N ILE A 48 7.88 -18.56 0.41
CA ILE A 48 8.06 -19.92 -0.11
C ILE A 48 8.88 -19.82 -1.38
N ASN A 49 9.97 -20.57 -1.45
CA ASN A 49 10.84 -20.58 -2.62
C ASN A 49 10.37 -21.67 -3.59
N ILE A 50 10.07 -21.30 -4.83
CA ILE A 50 9.75 -22.25 -5.88
C ILE A 50 10.94 -22.35 -6.82
N PRO A 51 11.56 -23.52 -6.95
CA PRO A 51 12.74 -23.75 -7.80
C PRO A 51 12.32 -23.86 -9.28
N VAL A 52 11.84 -22.77 -9.87
CA VAL A 52 11.51 -22.70 -11.30
C VAL A 52 12.74 -22.29 -12.09
N GLN A 53 12.98 -22.98 -13.22
CA GLN A 53 14.07 -22.63 -14.14
C GLN A 53 13.58 -21.60 -15.17
N PRO A 54 14.42 -20.65 -15.64
CA PRO A 54 15.83 -20.46 -15.28
C PRO A 54 16.05 -19.63 -14.00
N PHE A 55 15.01 -18.99 -13.45
CA PHE A 55 15.14 -18.13 -12.26
C PHE A 55 14.15 -18.55 -11.18
N PRO A 56 14.63 -18.77 -9.94
CA PRO A 56 13.75 -19.13 -8.83
C PRO A 56 12.75 -18.01 -8.53
N MET A 57 11.49 -18.37 -8.34
CA MET A 57 10.42 -17.47 -7.92
C MET A 57 10.24 -17.53 -6.40
N HIS A 58 9.91 -16.40 -5.80
CA HIS A 58 9.63 -16.30 -4.38
C HIS A 58 8.18 -15.86 -4.18
N PHE A 59 7.36 -16.72 -3.62
CA PHE A 59 6.06 -16.31 -3.08
C PHE A 59 6.25 -15.60 -1.76
N THR A 60 5.67 -14.45 -1.61
CA THR A 60 5.84 -13.65 -0.41
C THR A 60 4.51 -13.05 0.04
N MET A 61 4.38 -12.84 1.35
CA MET A 61 3.23 -12.12 1.90
C MET A 61 3.25 -10.61 1.60
N GLN A 62 4.27 -10.12 0.87
CA GLN A 62 4.40 -8.70 0.51
C GLN A 62 3.18 -8.19 -0.25
N PHE A 63 2.69 -8.97 -1.23
CA PHE A 63 1.59 -8.58 -2.09
C PHE A 63 0.31 -8.27 -1.29
N LEU A 64 0.04 -9.02 -0.22
CA LEU A 64 -1.06 -8.73 0.71
C LEU A 64 -0.93 -7.32 1.31
N PHE A 65 0.25 -6.98 1.83
CA PHE A 65 0.47 -5.68 2.46
C PHE A 65 0.47 -4.52 1.46
N VAL A 66 0.90 -4.77 0.22
CA VAL A 66 0.81 -3.83 -0.90
C VAL A 66 -0.66 -3.49 -1.22
N LEU A 67 -1.51 -4.51 -1.35
CA LEU A 67 -2.94 -4.32 -1.58
C LEU A 67 -3.62 -3.59 -0.39
N LEU A 68 -3.28 -3.98 0.84
CA LEU A 68 -3.77 -3.31 2.04
C LEU A 68 -3.34 -1.84 2.11
N ALA A 69 -2.10 -1.52 1.74
CA ALA A 69 -1.64 -0.13 1.63
C ALA A 69 -2.50 0.65 0.61
N GLY A 70 -2.80 0.07 -0.56
CA GLY A 70 -3.71 0.65 -1.53
C GLY A 70 -5.12 0.88 -0.96
N PHE A 71 -5.71 -0.12 -0.32
CA PHE A 71 -7.06 -0.06 0.25
C PHE A 71 -7.20 0.94 1.40
N LEU A 72 -6.23 1.01 2.29
CA LEU A 72 -6.35 1.77 3.55
C LEU A 72 -5.77 3.18 3.46
N LEU A 73 -4.69 3.37 2.69
CA LEU A 73 -4.05 4.66 2.51
C LEU A 73 -4.52 5.38 1.23
N GLY A 74 -5.14 4.63 0.31
CA GLY A 74 -5.55 5.13 -1.00
C GLY A 74 -4.42 5.17 -2.02
N ALA A 75 -4.73 5.53 -3.26
CA ALA A 75 -3.83 5.39 -4.42
C ALA A 75 -2.46 6.07 -4.23
N ARG A 76 -2.45 7.37 -3.92
CA ARG A 76 -1.21 8.16 -3.84
C ARG A 76 -0.32 7.70 -2.69
N ARG A 77 -0.87 7.55 -1.49
CA ARG A 77 -0.09 7.17 -0.30
C ARG A 77 0.34 5.72 -0.33
N GLY A 78 -0.50 4.81 -0.85
CA GLY A 78 -0.12 3.41 -1.08
C GLY A 78 1.05 3.28 -2.05
N ALA A 79 1.03 4.01 -3.18
CA ALA A 79 2.14 4.03 -4.12
C ALA A 79 3.43 4.63 -3.51
N ILE A 80 3.33 5.72 -2.73
CA ILE A 80 4.47 6.31 -2.01
C ILE A 80 5.08 5.30 -1.03
N CYS A 81 4.25 4.57 -0.28
CA CYS A 81 4.67 3.54 0.66
C CYS A 81 5.53 2.47 -0.03
N VAL A 82 5.08 1.95 -1.16
CA VAL A 82 5.85 0.98 -1.97
C VAL A 82 7.10 1.63 -2.56
N GLY A 83 7.01 2.87 -3.03
CA GLY A 83 8.16 3.64 -3.54
C GLY A 83 9.27 3.80 -2.49
N ILE A 84 8.92 4.11 -1.25
CA ILE A 84 9.88 4.20 -0.13
C ILE A 84 10.50 2.81 0.15
N TYR A 85 9.69 1.75 0.17
CA TYR A 85 10.19 0.39 0.30
C TYR A 85 11.24 0.05 -0.76
N LEU A 86 10.97 0.37 -2.03
CA LEU A 86 11.93 0.16 -3.14
C LEU A 86 13.19 1.00 -2.96
N ALA A 87 13.08 2.28 -2.58
CA ALA A 87 14.21 3.15 -2.35
C ALA A 87 15.13 2.62 -1.23
N VAL A 88 14.53 2.17 -0.11
CA VAL A 88 15.25 1.55 1.00
C VAL A 88 15.96 0.27 0.55
N GLY A 89 15.29 -0.60 -0.21
CA GLY A 89 15.89 -1.84 -0.71
C GLY A 89 17.03 -1.58 -1.70
N LEU A 90 16.89 -0.61 -2.59
CA LEU A 90 17.92 -0.24 -3.56
C LEU A 90 19.11 0.49 -2.91
N SER A 91 18.94 1.15 -1.78
CA SER A 91 20.06 1.75 -1.02
C SER A 91 21.02 0.73 -0.40
N GLY A 92 20.70 -0.57 -0.50
CA GLY A 92 21.55 -1.66 -0.01
C GLY A 92 21.02 -2.37 1.22
N ILE A 93 19.94 -1.87 1.84
CA ILE A 93 19.31 -2.53 2.97
C ILE A 93 18.61 -3.81 2.47
N PRO A 94 18.84 -4.98 3.08
CA PRO A 94 18.35 -6.26 2.55
C PRO A 94 16.87 -6.49 2.89
N VAL A 95 15.97 -5.60 2.41
CA VAL A 95 14.52 -5.69 2.64
C VAL A 95 13.78 -6.44 1.54
N PHE A 96 14.42 -6.79 0.43
CA PHE A 96 13.83 -7.62 -0.61
C PHE A 96 13.95 -9.11 -0.30
N ALA A 97 13.09 -9.93 -0.91
CA ALA A 97 13.06 -11.37 -0.66
C ALA A 97 14.40 -12.10 -0.89
N ALA A 98 15.27 -11.57 -1.73
CA ALA A 98 16.59 -12.13 -2.05
C ALA A 98 17.74 -11.13 -1.79
N GLY A 99 17.60 -10.23 -0.81
CA GLY A 99 18.63 -9.27 -0.41
C GLY A 99 18.25 -7.81 -0.69
N GLY A 100 19.19 -7.02 -1.20
CA GLY A 100 19.01 -5.59 -1.51
C GLY A 100 20.17 -5.07 -2.36
N GLY A 101 20.17 -3.76 -2.62
CA GLY A 101 21.20 -3.06 -3.37
C GLY A 101 20.89 -2.83 -4.86
N PRO A 102 21.67 -1.96 -5.53
CA PRO A 102 21.41 -1.57 -6.92
C PRO A 102 21.51 -2.75 -7.90
N ALA A 103 22.32 -3.76 -7.61
CA ALA A 103 22.45 -4.98 -8.42
C ALA A 103 21.12 -5.76 -8.53
N TYR A 104 20.15 -5.48 -7.65
CA TYR A 104 18.83 -6.09 -7.70
C TYR A 104 18.04 -5.67 -8.97
N LEU A 105 18.36 -4.51 -9.55
CA LEU A 105 17.78 -4.05 -10.82
C LEU A 105 18.06 -5.02 -11.98
N SER A 106 19.19 -5.71 -11.98
CA SER A 106 19.51 -6.70 -13.02
C SER A 106 18.80 -8.04 -12.85
N ARG A 107 18.02 -8.21 -11.77
CA ARG A 107 17.24 -9.44 -11.57
C ARG A 107 15.95 -9.39 -12.36
N PRO A 108 15.59 -10.43 -13.14
CA PRO A 108 14.33 -10.46 -13.89
C PRO A 108 13.07 -10.28 -13.01
N THR A 109 13.13 -10.77 -11.78
CA THR A 109 12.03 -10.68 -10.81
C THR A 109 11.81 -9.28 -10.23
N PHE A 110 12.74 -8.32 -10.44
CA PHE A 110 12.59 -6.94 -9.94
C PHE A 110 11.37 -6.22 -10.55
N GLY A 111 10.96 -6.59 -11.76
CA GLY A 111 9.76 -6.05 -12.40
C GLY A 111 8.49 -6.23 -11.59
N PHE A 112 8.40 -7.30 -10.80
CA PHE A 112 7.29 -7.54 -9.89
C PHE A 112 7.29 -6.56 -8.71
N LEU A 113 8.46 -6.18 -8.22
CA LEU A 113 8.58 -5.16 -7.17
C LEU A 113 8.14 -3.78 -7.71
N LEU A 114 8.50 -3.44 -8.96
CA LEU A 114 7.97 -2.25 -9.64
C LEU A 114 6.45 -2.35 -9.80
N GLY A 115 5.95 -3.53 -10.13
CA GLY A 115 4.53 -3.84 -10.25
C GLY A 115 3.74 -3.59 -8.97
N PHE A 116 4.34 -3.70 -7.79
CA PHE A 116 3.71 -3.37 -6.52
C PHE A 116 3.27 -1.91 -6.43
N VAL A 117 4.03 -0.98 -7.04
CA VAL A 117 3.64 0.44 -7.09
C VAL A 117 2.33 0.61 -7.86
N PHE A 118 2.23 -0.03 -9.04
CA PHE A 118 1.02 0.00 -9.85
C PHE A 118 -0.14 -0.72 -9.17
N ALA A 119 0.12 -1.88 -8.53
CA ALA A 119 -0.89 -2.61 -7.78
C ALA A 119 -1.50 -1.76 -6.66
N ALA A 120 -0.67 -1.14 -5.81
CA ALA A 120 -1.14 -0.28 -4.73
C ALA A 120 -1.92 0.93 -5.26
N TRP A 121 -1.43 1.55 -6.35
CA TRP A 121 -2.07 2.71 -6.94
C TRP A 121 -3.44 2.38 -7.55
N ILE A 122 -3.53 1.33 -8.38
CA ILE A 122 -4.76 0.91 -9.06
C ILE A 122 -5.79 0.45 -8.03
N THR A 123 -5.39 -0.43 -7.12
CA THR A 123 -6.28 -0.92 -6.05
C THR A 123 -6.84 0.23 -5.23
N GLY A 124 -5.99 1.16 -4.80
CA GLY A 124 -6.41 2.34 -4.05
C GLY A 124 -7.29 3.28 -4.86
N LYS A 125 -7.01 3.47 -6.15
CA LYS A 125 -7.80 4.31 -7.05
C LYS A 125 -9.19 3.74 -7.27
N LEU A 126 -9.29 2.46 -7.65
CA LEU A 126 -10.56 1.81 -7.94
C LEU A 126 -11.42 1.67 -6.67
N SER A 127 -10.83 1.28 -5.55
CA SER A 127 -11.54 1.19 -4.27
C SER A 127 -12.12 2.56 -3.84
N SER A 128 -11.42 3.66 -4.12
CA SER A 128 -11.88 5.01 -3.79
C SER A 128 -13.00 5.54 -4.70
N LEU A 129 -13.24 4.93 -5.88
CA LEU A 129 -14.33 5.33 -6.77
C LEU A 129 -15.71 4.97 -6.22
N ARG A 130 -15.81 3.91 -5.41
CA ARG A 130 -17.09 3.48 -4.78
C ARG A 130 -16.87 3.13 -3.32
N PRO A 131 -16.75 4.13 -2.44
CA PRO A 131 -16.58 3.89 -1.01
C PRO A 131 -17.80 3.14 -0.45
N GLY A 132 -17.55 2.04 0.27
CA GLY A 132 -18.62 1.25 0.87
C GLY A 132 -19.39 0.29 -0.05
N ALA A 133 -18.97 0.13 -1.32
CA ALA A 133 -19.62 -0.79 -2.28
C ALA A 133 -19.50 -2.30 -1.92
N GLY A 134 -18.83 -2.62 -0.81
CA GLY A 134 -18.71 -3.98 -0.29
C GLY A 134 -17.50 -4.76 -0.81
N THR A 135 -17.35 -5.99 -0.28
CA THR A 135 -16.19 -6.85 -0.53
C THR A 135 -16.01 -7.21 -2.01
N ALA A 136 -17.10 -7.32 -2.78
CA ALA A 136 -17.03 -7.65 -4.22
C ALA A 136 -16.31 -6.53 -5.01
N TRP A 137 -16.57 -5.27 -4.68
CA TRP A 137 -15.88 -4.15 -5.33
C TRP A 137 -14.41 -4.05 -4.91
N ASP A 138 -14.11 -4.33 -3.64
CA ASP A 138 -12.74 -4.41 -3.17
C ASP A 138 -11.97 -5.54 -3.86
N LEU A 139 -12.59 -6.72 -4.03
CA LEU A 139 -11.99 -7.83 -4.77
C LEU A 139 -11.76 -7.48 -6.25
N PHE A 140 -12.71 -6.83 -6.91
CA PHE A 140 -12.54 -6.32 -8.27
C PHE A 140 -11.35 -5.34 -8.36
N SER A 141 -11.22 -4.43 -7.39
CA SER A 141 -10.11 -3.48 -7.32
C SER A 141 -8.76 -4.16 -7.11
N ALA A 142 -8.69 -5.18 -6.24
CA ALA A 142 -7.50 -5.99 -6.02
C ALA A 142 -7.11 -6.78 -7.27
N PHE A 143 -8.09 -7.36 -7.97
CA PHE A 143 -7.87 -8.11 -9.21
C PHE A 143 -7.20 -7.25 -10.29
N TRP A 144 -7.66 -6.02 -10.51
CA TRP A 144 -7.03 -5.12 -11.48
C TRP A 144 -5.65 -4.66 -11.03
N GLY A 145 -5.45 -4.47 -9.72
CA GLY A 145 -4.12 -4.24 -9.15
C GLY A 145 -3.17 -5.42 -9.42
N MET A 146 -3.65 -6.66 -9.25
CA MET A 146 -2.93 -7.89 -9.55
C MET A 146 -2.58 -7.99 -11.05
N MET A 147 -3.51 -7.67 -11.95
CA MET A 147 -3.23 -7.67 -13.38
C MET A 147 -2.10 -6.69 -13.76
N ALA A 148 -2.12 -5.48 -13.22
CA ALA A 148 -1.05 -4.50 -13.46
C ALA A 148 0.30 -4.96 -12.91
N TYR A 149 0.30 -5.58 -11.74
CA TYR A 149 1.48 -6.23 -11.16
C TYR A 149 2.08 -7.28 -12.09
N TYR A 150 1.24 -8.19 -12.63
CA TYR A 150 1.70 -9.21 -13.57
C TYR A 150 2.20 -8.62 -14.88
N VAL A 151 1.48 -7.69 -15.48
CA VAL A 151 1.90 -7.07 -16.74
C VAL A 151 3.27 -6.43 -16.60
N SER A 152 3.48 -5.60 -15.56
CA SER A 152 4.77 -4.96 -15.33
C SER A 152 5.88 -5.97 -15.01
N GLY A 153 5.59 -6.98 -14.20
CA GLY A 153 6.52 -8.04 -13.84
C GLY A 153 6.97 -8.85 -15.04
N MET A 154 6.04 -9.35 -15.85
CA MET A 154 6.35 -10.18 -17.02
C MET A 154 7.09 -9.41 -18.13
N VAL A 155 6.69 -8.16 -18.41
CA VAL A 155 7.37 -7.32 -19.40
C VAL A 155 8.82 -7.07 -18.98
N TYR A 156 9.03 -6.72 -17.72
CA TYR A 156 10.39 -6.51 -17.18
C TYR A 156 11.21 -7.80 -17.19
N PHE A 157 10.60 -8.92 -16.75
CA PHE A 157 11.25 -10.23 -16.73
C PHE A 157 11.73 -10.63 -18.12
N TYR A 158 10.87 -10.50 -19.13
CA TYR A 158 11.22 -10.78 -20.52
C TYR A 158 12.35 -9.87 -21.01
N GLY A 159 12.25 -8.57 -20.75
CA GLY A 159 13.25 -7.59 -21.19
C GLY A 159 14.63 -7.86 -20.57
N ILE A 160 14.70 -8.00 -19.25
CA ILE A 160 15.99 -8.25 -18.57
C ILE A 160 16.61 -9.59 -18.98
N SER A 161 15.81 -10.65 -19.08
CA SER A 161 16.32 -11.97 -19.45
C SER A 161 16.92 -12.00 -20.86
N ASN A 162 16.24 -11.40 -21.83
CA ASN A 162 16.66 -11.47 -23.25
C ASN A 162 17.74 -10.43 -23.59
N TYR A 163 17.67 -9.20 -23.05
CA TYR A 163 18.51 -8.10 -23.50
C TYR A 163 19.66 -7.75 -22.54
N VAL A 164 19.55 -8.05 -21.25
CA VAL A 164 20.57 -7.69 -20.25
C VAL A 164 21.39 -8.90 -19.81
N ILE A 165 20.71 -10.00 -19.48
CA ILE A 165 21.40 -11.22 -18.97
C ILE A 165 21.81 -12.13 -20.13
N HIS A 166 21.27 -11.90 -21.34
CA HIS A 166 21.51 -12.73 -22.54
C HIS A 166 21.14 -14.23 -22.33
N MET A 167 20.14 -14.50 -21.51
CA MET A 167 19.52 -15.81 -21.37
C MET A 167 18.18 -15.81 -22.08
N PRO A 168 18.11 -16.21 -23.38
CA PRO A 168 16.93 -16.08 -24.19
C PRO A 168 15.78 -16.94 -23.63
N ILE A 169 14.67 -16.29 -23.31
CA ILE A 169 13.46 -16.94 -22.82
C ILE A 169 12.28 -16.60 -23.75
N SER A 170 11.46 -17.61 -24.08
CA SER A 170 10.27 -17.39 -24.87
C SER A 170 9.17 -16.74 -24.01
N TRP A 171 8.33 -15.90 -24.65
CA TRP A 171 7.19 -15.28 -23.99
C TRP A 171 6.22 -16.30 -23.37
N LYS A 172 6.04 -17.45 -24.04
CA LYS A 172 5.25 -18.57 -23.51
C LYS A 172 5.76 -19.06 -22.15
N LEU A 173 7.07 -19.21 -22.02
CA LEU A 173 7.70 -19.66 -20.76
C LEU A 173 7.58 -18.63 -19.65
N VAL A 174 7.68 -17.33 -19.98
CA VAL A 174 7.45 -16.25 -19.02
C VAL A 174 6.03 -16.28 -18.46
N VAL A 175 5.03 -16.43 -19.34
CA VAL A 175 3.62 -16.51 -18.91
C VAL A 175 3.38 -17.75 -18.04
N ILE A 176 3.91 -18.90 -18.41
CA ILE A 176 3.74 -20.12 -17.61
C ILE A 176 4.38 -19.96 -16.23
N ASN A 177 5.64 -19.54 -16.17
CA ASN A 177 6.39 -19.45 -14.91
C ASN A 177 5.91 -18.32 -14.01
N CYS A 178 5.63 -17.16 -14.60
CA CYS A 178 5.35 -15.94 -13.80
C CYS A 178 3.84 -15.74 -13.54
N PHE A 179 2.96 -16.36 -14.31
CA PHE A 179 1.52 -16.17 -14.15
C PHE A 179 0.82 -17.45 -13.72
N LEU A 180 0.90 -18.54 -14.54
CA LEU A 180 0.09 -19.74 -14.26
C LEU A 180 0.44 -20.42 -12.93
N ILE A 181 1.71 -20.38 -12.54
CA ILE A 181 2.15 -21.00 -11.27
C ILE A 181 1.74 -20.15 -10.06
N THR A 182 1.71 -18.83 -10.20
CA THR A 182 1.57 -17.91 -9.06
C THR A 182 0.18 -17.29 -8.91
N VAL A 183 -0.65 -17.31 -9.97
CA VAL A 183 -1.93 -16.61 -9.99
C VAL A 183 -2.92 -17.10 -8.92
N VAL A 184 -2.91 -18.39 -8.59
CA VAL A 184 -3.84 -18.95 -7.59
C VAL A 184 -3.53 -18.39 -6.20
N GLU A 185 -2.25 -18.35 -5.83
CA GLU A 185 -1.81 -17.79 -4.54
C GLU A 185 -2.08 -16.30 -4.45
N ASP A 186 -1.66 -15.53 -5.47
CA ASP A 186 -1.88 -14.09 -5.49
C ASP A 186 -3.37 -13.73 -5.48
N PHE A 187 -4.22 -14.56 -6.12
CA PHE A 187 -5.66 -14.38 -6.03
C PHE A 187 -6.21 -14.64 -4.61
N LEU A 188 -5.69 -15.64 -3.90
CA LEU A 188 -6.02 -15.86 -2.49
C LEU A 188 -5.60 -14.67 -1.62
N LEU A 189 -4.43 -14.07 -1.90
CA LEU A 189 -4.01 -12.84 -1.22
C LEU A 189 -4.93 -11.66 -1.54
N CYS A 190 -5.46 -11.55 -2.78
CA CYS A 190 -6.48 -10.55 -3.14
C CYS A 190 -7.75 -10.72 -2.29
N VAL A 191 -8.25 -11.95 -2.14
CA VAL A 191 -9.42 -12.26 -1.32
C VAL A 191 -9.15 -11.89 0.13
N MET A 192 -8.03 -12.32 0.69
CA MET A 192 -7.61 -11.98 2.05
C MET A 192 -7.53 -10.47 2.27
N ALA A 193 -6.89 -9.74 1.33
CA ALA A 193 -6.75 -8.29 1.40
C ALA A 193 -8.11 -7.58 1.41
N ALA A 194 -9.05 -8.00 0.56
CA ALA A 194 -10.40 -7.41 0.49
C ALA A 194 -11.17 -7.63 1.81
N PHE A 195 -11.13 -8.84 2.38
CA PHE A 195 -11.79 -9.12 3.65
C PHE A 195 -11.14 -8.35 4.81
N LEU A 196 -9.81 -8.33 4.87
CA LEU A 196 -9.07 -7.67 5.94
C LEU A 196 -9.24 -6.15 5.87
N ALA A 197 -9.21 -5.55 4.69
CA ALA A 197 -9.47 -4.13 4.49
C ALA A 197 -10.86 -3.74 4.99
N LYS A 198 -11.89 -4.54 4.69
CA LYS A 198 -13.25 -4.34 5.19
C LYS A 198 -13.31 -4.38 6.73
N ARG A 199 -12.67 -5.37 7.34
CA ARG A 199 -12.59 -5.51 8.81
C ARG A 199 -11.91 -4.30 9.45
N ILE A 200 -10.75 -3.92 8.94
CA ILE A 200 -9.97 -2.79 9.47
C ILE A 200 -10.76 -1.47 9.33
N ARG A 201 -11.42 -1.23 8.18
CA ARG A 201 -12.27 -0.06 7.99
C ARG A 201 -13.45 -0.03 8.96
N ALA A 202 -14.09 -1.17 9.22
CA ALA A 202 -15.18 -1.27 10.17
C ALA A 202 -14.73 -0.93 11.60
N LEU A 203 -13.57 -1.40 12.02
CA LEU A 203 -13.00 -1.10 13.34
C LEU A 203 -12.56 0.36 13.47
N ALA A 204 -11.98 0.93 12.41
CA ALA A 204 -11.54 2.34 12.39
C ALA A 204 -12.72 3.33 12.33
N GLY A 205 -13.86 2.93 11.80
CA GLY A 205 -15.09 3.74 11.72
C GLY A 205 -16.02 3.62 12.93
N SER A 206 -15.74 2.73 13.89
CA SER A 206 -16.52 2.64 15.13
C SER A 206 -16.24 3.87 16.00
N PRO A 207 -17.26 4.66 16.41
CA PRO A 207 -17.05 5.75 17.34
C PRO A 207 -16.51 5.15 18.66
N PRO A 208 -15.63 5.86 19.38
CA PRO A 208 -15.18 5.40 20.68
C PRO A 208 -16.40 5.20 21.57
N HIS A 209 -16.47 4.07 22.28
CA HIS A 209 -17.55 3.76 23.22
C HIS A 209 -17.81 5.00 24.10
N PRO A 210 -19.06 5.49 24.22
CA PRO A 210 -19.36 6.59 25.10
C PRO A 210 -18.89 6.20 26.50
N ILE A 211 -17.99 7.00 27.05
CA ILE A 211 -17.55 6.84 28.45
C ILE A 211 -18.81 6.93 29.31
N PRO A 212 -19.16 5.90 30.10
CA PRO A 212 -20.33 5.96 30.94
C PRO A 212 -20.22 7.23 31.86
N PRO A 213 -21.30 7.99 32.03
CA PRO A 213 -21.25 9.19 32.83
C PRO A 213 -20.74 8.83 34.23
N ILE A 214 -19.72 9.56 34.68
CA ILE A 214 -19.20 9.44 36.05
C ILE A 214 -20.39 9.68 36.98
N ARG A 215 -20.81 8.63 37.68
CA ARG A 215 -21.86 8.71 38.70
C ARG A 215 -21.33 9.62 39.81
N THR A 216 -21.62 10.93 39.72
CA THR A 216 -21.40 11.82 40.84
C THR A 216 -22.37 11.39 41.95
N THR A 217 -21.84 10.71 42.94
CA THR A 217 -22.57 10.45 44.18
C THR A 217 -22.86 11.78 44.84
N SER A 218 -24.10 12.26 44.70
CA SER A 218 -24.57 13.42 45.42
C SER A 218 -24.48 13.14 46.92
N PRO A 219 -23.83 13.98 47.73
CA PRO A 219 -23.82 13.80 49.18
C PRO A 219 -25.22 13.96 49.70
N SER A 220 -25.74 12.89 50.34
CA SER A 220 -27.05 12.89 51.00
C SER A 220 -27.09 14.03 52.04
N ARG A 221 -27.99 15.01 51.79
CA ARG A 221 -28.36 16.04 52.79
C ARG A 221 -28.97 15.29 54.00
N ARG A 222 -28.20 15.10 55.03
CA ARG A 222 -28.73 14.76 56.39
C ARG A 222 -29.56 15.95 56.84
N THR A 223 -30.85 15.90 56.73
CA THR A 223 -31.75 16.76 57.48
C THR A 223 -31.68 16.36 58.96
N SER A 224 -30.96 17.16 59.75
CA SER A 224 -31.12 17.09 61.21
C SER A 224 -32.45 17.69 61.59
N ARG A 225 -33.43 16.88 61.96
CA ARG A 225 -34.58 17.31 62.77
C ARG A 225 -34.07 17.38 64.24
N ALA A 226 -33.97 18.57 64.74
CA ALA A 226 -33.99 18.84 66.15
C ALA A 226 -35.37 19.28 66.55
N SER A 227 -35.99 18.56 67.40
CA SER A 227 -37.16 18.92 68.25
C SER A 227 -36.71 19.67 69.49
#